data_c0b3aa5f0da016c7f3c93134de3e64e3
#
_entry.id   c0b3aa5f0da016c7f3c93134de3e64e3
#
_cell.length_a   1.000
_cell.length_b   1.000
_cell.length_c   1.000
_cell.angle_alpha   90.00
_cell.angle_beta   90.00
_cell.angle_gamma   90.00
#
_symmetry.space_group_name_H-M   'P 1'
#
loop_
_entity.id
_entity.type
_entity.pdbx_description
1 polymer ?
#
loop_
_entity_poly.entity_id
_entity_poly.type
_entity_poly.pdbx_seq_one_letter_code
_entity_poly.pdbx_strand_id
1 'polypeptide(L)'
;MVKKKLSKSEESDQSRINLKDDKDLIEQKIKKAKTDNDSIPSEINGLKNRYEAANLISIYANINEIEVARVLKEFGGKNFSTLKSKLSESLIERICPIGTEIKKLLKDKNYLNKILEQGSKKADIIAKNNLKEIYEIIGLTKFT
;
A
#
# COMPACT_ATOMS: atom_id res chain seq x y z
N MET A 1 0.37 -12.87 22.42
CA MET A 1 1.37 -12.51 21.41
C MET A 1 1.19 -11.05 21.03
N VAL A 2 2.17 -10.20 21.27
CA VAL A 2 2.06 -8.76 20.97
C VAL A 2 2.08 -8.62 19.44
N LYS A 3 1.01 -8.08 18.83
CA LYS A 3 0.97 -7.77 17.41
C LYS A 3 1.98 -6.65 17.16
N LYS A 4 3.13 -6.97 16.57
CA LYS A 4 4.12 -5.96 16.19
C LYS A 4 3.49 -5.03 15.13
N LYS A 5 3.41 -3.74 15.43
CA LYS A 5 2.92 -2.74 14.48
C LYS A 5 3.87 -2.66 13.29
N LEU A 6 3.38 -2.83 12.09
CA LEU A 6 4.16 -2.57 10.87
C LEU A 6 4.50 -1.08 10.78
N SER A 7 5.78 -0.77 10.55
CA SER A 7 6.27 0.61 10.42
C SER A 7 6.90 0.81 9.05
N LYS A 8 6.63 1.98 8.43
CA LYS A 8 7.31 2.39 7.19
C LYS A 8 8.81 2.63 7.37
N SER A 9 9.24 2.91 8.60
CA SER A 9 10.63 3.15 8.99
C SER A 9 11.36 1.90 9.48
N GLU A 10 10.78 0.71 9.33
CA GLU A 10 11.47 -0.54 9.65
C GLU A 10 12.57 -0.78 8.61
N GLU A 11 13.78 -1.14 9.07
CA GLU A 11 14.95 -1.35 8.20
C GLU A 11 14.72 -2.44 7.16
N SER A 12 13.98 -3.49 7.53
CA SER A 12 13.64 -4.59 6.63
C SER A 12 12.45 -4.25 5.74
N ASP A 13 12.67 -4.25 4.44
CA ASP A 13 11.63 -4.04 3.41
C ASP A 13 10.81 -5.30 3.07
N GLN A 14 11.12 -6.43 3.72
CA GLN A 14 10.50 -7.73 3.42
C GLN A 14 9.03 -7.84 3.88
N SER A 15 8.61 -6.99 4.82
CA SER A 15 7.26 -7.02 5.40
C SER A 15 6.21 -6.19 4.64
N ARG A 16 6.61 -5.52 3.55
CA ARG A 16 5.73 -4.63 2.78
C ARG A 16 6.01 -4.71 1.28
N ILE A 17 4.97 -4.47 0.49
CA ILE A 17 5.08 -4.25 -0.95
C ILE A 17 5.08 -2.74 -1.19
N ASN A 18 6.11 -2.23 -1.84
CA ASN A 18 6.19 -0.82 -2.22
C ASN A 18 5.65 -0.63 -3.63
N LEU A 19 5.08 0.53 -3.92
CA LEU A 19 4.56 0.86 -5.25
C LEU A 19 5.64 0.91 -6.36
N LYS A 20 6.92 0.95 -5.97
CA LYS A 20 8.06 0.92 -6.90
C LYS A 20 8.71 -0.45 -7.03
N ASP A 21 8.23 -1.45 -6.30
CA ASP A 21 8.73 -2.82 -6.42
C ASP A 21 8.45 -3.33 -7.84
N ASP A 22 9.43 -4.03 -8.38
CA ASP A 22 9.28 -4.72 -9.66
C ASP A 22 8.66 -6.11 -9.46
N LYS A 23 8.40 -6.77 -10.59
CA LYS A 23 7.80 -8.09 -10.63
C LYS A 23 8.56 -9.10 -9.76
N ASP A 24 9.88 -9.18 -9.93
CA ASP A 24 10.70 -10.19 -9.28
C ASP A 24 10.74 -9.97 -7.75
N LEU A 25 10.79 -8.71 -7.33
CA LEU A 25 10.79 -8.36 -5.91
C LEU A 25 9.44 -8.65 -5.26
N ILE A 26 8.31 -8.37 -5.94
CA ILE A 26 6.97 -8.72 -5.45
C ILE A 26 6.84 -10.25 -5.29
N GLU A 27 7.21 -11.01 -6.31
CA GLU A 27 7.19 -12.48 -6.24
C GLU A 27 8.04 -13.01 -5.08
N GLN A 28 9.25 -12.49 -4.91
CA GLN A 28 10.15 -12.89 -3.83
C GLN A 28 9.57 -12.59 -2.45
N LYS A 29 8.99 -11.38 -2.25
CA LYS A 29 8.38 -10.97 -0.98
C LYS A 29 7.18 -11.84 -0.63
N ILE A 30 6.30 -12.11 -1.59
CA ILE A 30 5.13 -12.97 -1.37
C ILE A 30 5.54 -14.43 -1.12
N LYS A 31 6.52 -14.94 -1.87
CA LYS A 31 7.04 -16.30 -1.64
C LYS A 31 7.59 -16.47 -0.22
N LYS A 32 8.31 -15.46 0.30
CA LYS A 32 8.88 -15.46 1.66
C LYS A 32 7.87 -15.12 2.75
N ALA A 33 6.68 -14.61 2.42
CA ALA A 33 5.66 -14.29 3.41
C ALA A 33 5.36 -15.51 4.29
N LYS A 34 5.32 -15.29 5.60
CA LYS A 34 5.11 -16.37 6.57
C LYS A 34 3.69 -16.93 6.46
N THR A 35 3.61 -18.27 6.46
CA THR A 35 2.34 -19.02 6.61
C THR A 35 2.60 -20.22 7.51
N ASP A 36 1.55 -20.80 8.05
CA ASP A 36 1.62 -22.11 8.70
C ASP A 36 1.75 -23.24 7.65
N ASN A 37 1.93 -24.47 8.13
CA ASN A 37 2.12 -25.66 7.28
C ASN A 37 0.80 -26.35 6.89
N ASP A 38 -0.33 -25.90 7.45
CA ASP A 38 -1.62 -26.50 7.17
C ASP A 38 -2.16 -26.03 5.82
N SER A 39 -3.04 -26.82 5.22
CA SER A 39 -3.75 -26.45 4.02
C SER A 39 -4.68 -25.23 4.28
N ILE A 40 -5.04 -24.54 3.21
CA ILE A 40 -5.99 -23.41 3.27
C ILE A 40 -7.35 -23.95 3.72
N PRO A 41 -8.00 -23.37 4.73
CA PRO A 41 -9.31 -23.81 5.18
C PRO A 41 -10.38 -23.52 4.14
N SER A 42 -11.43 -24.32 4.11
CA SER A 42 -12.58 -24.11 3.20
C SER A 42 -13.62 -23.15 3.77
N GLU A 43 -13.55 -22.81 5.07
CA GLU A 43 -14.51 -21.98 5.78
C GLU A 43 -13.82 -20.89 6.61
N ILE A 44 -14.53 -19.79 6.85
CA ILE A 44 -14.03 -18.63 7.61
C ILE A 44 -13.60 -19.02 9.03
N ASN A 45 -14.34 -19.93 9.67
CA ASN A 45 -14.00 -20.41 11.02
C ASN A 45 -12.61 -21.08 11.08
N GLY A 46 -12.16 -21.69 10.00
CA GLY A 46 -10.83 -22.29 9.89
C GLY A 46 -9.67 -21.30 9.89
N LEU A 47 -9.94 -20.00 9.75
CA LEU A 47 -8.95 -18.92 9.88
C LEU A 47 -8.76 -18.44 11.31
N LYS A 48 -9.58 -18.90 12.25
CA LYS A 48 -9.49 -18.52 13.65
C LYS A 48 -8.13 -18.92 14.21
N ASN A 49 -7.39 -17.94 14.77
CA ASN A 49 -6.01 -18.10 15.27
C ASN A 49 -4.92 -18.36 14.21
N ARG A 50 -5.24 -18.28 12.91
CA ARG A 50 -4.29 -18.39 11.79
C ARG A 50 -4.09 -17.01 11.14
N TYR A 51 -3.50 -16.08 11.88
CA TYR A 51 -3.43 -14.66 11.51
C TYR A 51 -2.67 -14.41 10.20
N GLU A 52 -1.56 -15.12 9.97
CA GLU A 52 -0.76 -14.98 8.75
C GLU A 52 -1.55 -15.48 7.52
N ALA A 53 -2.24 -16.61 7.66
CA ALA A 53 -3.12 -17.15 6.63
C ALA A 53 -4.27 -16.19 6.32
N ALA A 54 -4.98 -15.71 7.37
CA ALA A 54 -6.07 -14.76 7.23
C ALA A 54 -5.62 -13.46 6.55
N ASN A 55 -4.42 -12.98 6.86
CA ASN A 55 -3.85 -11.78 6.23
C ASN A 55 -3.65 -11.96 4.72
N LEU A 56 -2.98 -13.03 4.28
CA LEU A 56 -2.74 -13.27 2.85
C LEU A 56 -4.03 -13.48 2.06
N ILE A 57 -4.98 -14.22 2.64
CA ILE A 57 -6.30 -14.44 2.05
C ILE A 57 -7.07 -13.11 1.91
N SER A 58 -7.02 -12.26 2.95
CA SER A 58 -7.66 -10.94 2.91
C SER A 58 -7.03 -10.02 1.88
N ILE A 59 -5.70 -10.04 1.74
CA ILE A 59 -5.01 -9.26 0.71
C ILE A 59 -5.44 -9.73 -0.68
N TYR A 60 -5.49 -11.05 -0.93
CA TYR A 60 -5.95 -11.61 -2.21
C TYR A 60 -7.41 -11.22 -2.51
N ALA A 61 -8.28 -11.31 -1.50
CA ALA A 61 -9.68 -10.93 -1.63
C ALA A 61 -9.84 -9.45 -2.02
N ASN A 62 -9.14 -8.56 -1.31
CA ASN A 62 -9.20 -7.11 -1.54
C ASN A 62 -8.62 -6.72 -2.92
N ILE A 63 -7.49 -7.29 -3.33
CA ILE A 63 -6.84 -6.98 -4.61
C ILE A 63 -7.73 -7.39 -5.79
N ASN A 64 -8.47 -8.50 -5.64
CA ASN A 64 -9.35 -9.02 -6.68
C ASN A 64 -10.82 -8.59 -6.53
N GLU A 65 -11.12 -7.76 -5.52
CA GLU A 65 -12.47 -7.23 -5.26
C GLU A 65 -13.52 -8.35 -5.07
N ILE A 66 -13.12 -9.43 -4.37
CA ILE A 66 -13.97 -10.59 -4.07
C ILE A 66 -14.07 -10.83 -2.56
N GLU A 67 -15.10 -11.53 -2.14
CA GLU A 67 -15.28 -11.90 -0.74
C GLU A 67 -14.29 -13.00 -0.29
N VAL A 68 -13.85 -12.93 0.96
CA VAL A 68 -12.99 -13.96 1.58
C VAL A 68 -13.61 -15.36 1.46
N ALA A 69 -14.94 -15.49 1.62
CA ALA A 69 -15.62 -16.76 1.46
C ALA A 69 -15.42 -17.38 0.06
N ARG A 70 -15.38 -16.55 -0.98
CA ARG A 70 -15.10 -17.01 -2.36
C ARG A 70 -13.67 -17.51 -2.51
N VAL A 71 -12.71 -16.80 -1.90
CA VAL A 71 -11.30 -17.23 -1.89
C VAL A 71 -11.15 -18.58 -1.21
N LEU A 72 -11.80 -18.77 -0.06
CA LEU A 72 -11.76 -20.04 0.68
C LEU A 72 -12.43 -21.18 -0.09
N LYS A 73 -13.49 -20.90 -0.83
CA LYS A 73 -14.14 -21.90 -1.70
C LYS A 73 -13.22 -22.31 -2.87
N GLU A 74 -12.44 -21.38 -3.42
CA GLU A 74 -11.55 -21.63 -4.57
C GLU A 74 -10.26 -22.34 -4.17
N PHE A 75 -9.68 -21.96 -3.01
CA PHE A 75 -8.38 -22.44 -2.55
C PHE A 75 -8.45 -23.42 -1.40
N GLY A 76 -9.61 -23.68 -0.83
CA GLY A 76 -9.78 -24.60 0.30
C GLY A 76 -9.17 -25.98 0.02
N GLY A 77 -8.42 -26.49 0.98
CA GLY A 77 -7.68 -27.74 0.87
C GLY A 77 -6.37 -27.67 0.07
N LYS A 78 -6.10 -26.57 -0.64
CA LYS A 78 -4.84 -26.40 -1.40
C LYS A 78 -3.71 -25.85 -0.49
N ASN A 79 -2.48 -25.97 -0.97
CA ASN A 79 -1.31 -25.43 -0.30
C ASN A 79 -1.22 -23.90 -0.51
N PHE A 80 -0.63 -23.20 0.45
CA PHE A 80 -0.39 -21.75 0.36
C PHE A 80 0.50 -21.35 -0.83
N SER A 81 1.34 -22.24 -1.35
CA SER A 81 2.13 -21.95 -2.56
C SER A 81 1.25 -21.57 -3.75
N THR A 82 0.11 -22.24 -3.92
CA THR A 82 -0.85 -21.95 -4.99
C THR A 82 -1.48 -20.56 -4.82
N LEU A 83 -1.92 -20.24 -3.60
CA LEU A 83 -2.47 -18.91 -3.29
C LEU A 83 -1.41 -17.81 -3.46
N LYS A 84 -0.17 -18.03 -2.99
CA LYS A 84 0.94 -17.09 -3.12
C LYS A 84 1.29 -16.79 -4.58
N SER A 85 1.27 -17.81 -5.44
CA SER A 85 1.48 -17.61 -6.89
C SER A 85 0.41 -16.69 -7.47
N LYS A 86 -0.87 -17.01 -7.20
CA LYS A 86 -1.99 -16.20 -7.69
C LYS A 86 -2.02 -14.79 -7.08
N LEU A 87 -1.67 -14.66 -5.81
CA LEU A 87 -1.54 -13.35 -5.15
C LEU A 87 -0.42 -12.52 -5.80
N SER A 88 0.72 -13.12 -6.12
CA SER A 88 1.80 -12.44 -6.81
C SER A 88 1.36 -11.94 -8.18
N GLU A 89 0.67 -12.77 -8.98
CA GLU A 89 0.13 -12.39 -10.28
C GLU A 89 -0.80 -11.17 -10.16
N SER A 90 -1.78 -11.22 -9.25
CA SER A 90 -2.72 -10.11 -9.02
C SER A 90 -2.03 -8.82 -8.55
N LEU A 91 -1.04 -8.93 -7.65
CA LEU A 91 -0.28 -7.78 -7.18
C LEU A 91 0.57 -7.15 -8.29
N ILE A 92 1.23 -7.97 -9.12
CA ILE A 92 2.03 -7.51 -10.25
C ILE A 92 1.15 -6.75 -11.23
N GLU A 93 0.00 -7.30 -11.58
CA GLU A 93 -0.94 -6.67 -12.49
C GLU A 93 -1.41 -5.29 -12.02
N ARG A 94 -1.66 -5.13 -10.71
CA ARG A 94 -2.15 -3.87 -10.12
C ARG A 94 -1.03 -2.88 -9.79
N ILE A 95 0.13 -3.33 -9.31
CA ILE A 95 1.19 -2.47 -8.77
C ILE A 95 2.22 -2.07 -9.82
N CYS A 96 2.64 -2.99 -10.70
CA CYS A 96 3.69 -2.67 -11.66
C CYS A 96 3.36 -1.50 -12.62
N PRO A 97 2.11 -1.33 -13.10
CA PRO A 97 1.75 -0.15 -13.90
C PRO A 97 1.95 1.16 -13.12
N ILE A 98 1.54 1.18 -11.83
CA ILE A 98 1.73 2.34 -10.95
C ILE A 98 3.22 2.63 -10.77
N GLY A 99 4.02 1.60 -10.48
CA GLY A 99 5.46 1.72 -10.33
C GLY A 99 6.15 2.24 -11.59
N THR A 100 5.70 1.83 -12.76
CA THR A 100 6.21 2.29 -14.06
C THR A 100 5.92 3.78 -14.25
N GLU A 101 4.71 4.23 -13.96
CA GLU A 101 4.35 5.65 -14.06
C GLU A 101 5.10 6.50 -13.04
N ILE A 102 5.26 6.03 -11.79
CA ILE A 102 6.09 6.71 -10.80
C ILE A 102 7.53 6.87 -11.31
N LYS A 103 8.13 5.81 -11.85
CA LYS A 103 9.50 5.86 -12.39
C LYS A 103 9.62 6.84 -13.58
N LYS A 104 8.59 6.90 -14.42
CA LYS A 104 8.52 7.85 -15.54
C LYS A 104 8.43 9.30 -15.04
N LEU A 105 7.52 9.60 -14.13
CA LEU A 105 7.36 10.93 -13.55
C LEU A 105 8.62 11.40 -12.82
N LEU A 106 9.29 10.51 -12.07
CA LEU A 106 10.54 10.84 -11.37
C LEU A 106 11.72 11.20 -12.33
N LYS A 107 11.66 10.76 -13.58
CA LYS A 107 12.66 11.15 -14.61
C LYS A 107 12.39 12.55 -15.15
N ASP A 108 11.16 13.01 -15.18
CA ASP A 108 10.78 14.33 -15.66
C ASP A 108 10.76 15.37 -14.52
N LYS A 109 11.96 15.78 -14.12
CA LYS A 109 12.14 16.79 -13.06
C LYS A 109 11.48 18.12 -13.39
N ASN A 110 11.46 18.51 -14.67
CA ASN A 110 10.85 19.77 -15.10
C ASN A 110 9.34 19.76 -14.90
N TYR A 111 8.69 18.66 -15.26
CA TYR A 111 7.26 18.48 -15.03
C TYR A 111 6.93 18.49 -13.53
N LEU A 112 7.69 17.76 -12.72
CA LEU A 112 7.48 17.73 -11.26
C LEU A 112 7.66 19.11 -10.63
N ASN A 113 8.71 19.83 -11.00
CA ASN A 113 8.95 21.20 -10.51
C ASN A 113 7.80 22.14 -10.89
N LYS A 114 7.28 22.06 -12.11
CA LYS A 114 6.13 22.86 -12.55
C LYS A 114 4.88 22.57 -11.70
N ILE A 115 4.59 21.31 -11.43
CA ILE A 115 3.45 20.92 -10.56
C ILE A 115 3.63 21.44 -9.13
N LEU A 116 4.82 21.29 -8.55
CA LEU A 116 5.14 21.79 -7.22
C LEU A 116 5.02 23.32 -7.14
N GLU A 117 5.52 24.04 -8.14
CA GLU A 117 5.41 25.49 -8.21
C GLU A 117 3.95 25.96 -8.30
N GLN A 118 3.15 25.30 -9.13
CA GLN A 118 1.72 25.61 -9.23
C GLN A 118 0.98 25.33 -7.91
N GLY A 119 1.29 24.23 -7.23
CA GLY A 119 0.75 23.87 -5.93
C GLY A 119 1.15 24.88 -4.85
N SER A 120 2.43 25.26 -4.81
CA SER A 120 2.96 26.28 -3.90
C SER A 120 2.26 27.63 -4.08
N LYS A 121 2.10 28.11 -5.32
CA LYS A 121 1.39 29.38 -5.60
C LYS A 121 -0.05 29.35 -5.10
N LYS A 122 -0.78 28.23 -5.29
CA LYS A 122 -2.15 28.09 -4.78
C LYS A 122 -2.21 28.13 -3.25
N ALA A 123 -1.30 27.38 -2.60
CA ALA A 123 -1.22 27.35 -1.13
C ALA A 123 -0.85 28.72 -0.56
N ASP A 124 0.10 29.43 -1.19
CA ASP A 124 0.55 30.76 -0.76
C ASP A 124 -0.58 31.80 -0.79
N ILE A 125 -1.45 31.78 -1.81
CA ILE A 125 -2.61 32.68 -1.88
C ILE A 125 -3.54 32.44 -0.68
N ILE A 126 -3.86 31.19 -0.38
CA ILE A 126 -4.75 30.84 0.76
C ILE A 126 -4.09 31.23 2.08
N ALA A 127 -2.81 30.90 2.26
CA ALA A 127 -2.07 31.20 3.47
C ALA A 127 -1.95 32.71 3.71
N LYS A 128 -1.67 33.50 2.68
CA LYS A 128 -1.57 34.96 2.78
C LYS A 128 -2.90 35.60 3.17
N ASN A 129 -4.01 35.13 2.60
CA ASN A 129 -5.34 35.66 2.97
C ASN A 129 -5.65 35.35 4.44
N ASN A 130 -5.45 34.12 4.88
CA ASN A 130 -5.69 33.76 6.27
C ASN A 130 -4.77 34.51 7.25
N LEU A 131 -3.50 34.69 6.90
CA LEU A 131 -2.55 35.46 7.72
C LEU A 131 -2.96 36.93 7.80
N LYS A 132 -3.48 37.53 6.70
CA LYS A 132 -3.98 38.90 6.69
C LYS A 132 -5.12 39.05 7.67
N GLU A 133 -6.11 38.15 7.63
CA GLU A 133 -7.24 38.17 8.56
C GLU A 133 -6.80 38.02 10.02
N ILE A 134 -5.88 37.10 10.29
CA ILE A 134 -5.32 36.89 11.63
C ILE A 134 -4.64 38.18 12.13
N TYR A 135 -3.80 38.80 11.31
CA TYR A 135 -3.09 40.04 11.68
C TYR A 135 -4.05 41.19 11.97
N GLU A 136 -5.14 41.31 11.21
CA GLU A 136 -6.19 42.31 11.46
C GLU A 136 -6.90 42.06 12.81
N ILE A 137 -7.23 40.80 13.13
CA ILE A 137 -7.91 40.42 14.38
C ILE A 137 -7.03 40.69 15.61
N ILE A 138 -5.74 40.35 15.55
CA ILE A 138 -4.83 40.51 16.70
C ILE A 138 -4.10 41.84 16.75
N GLY A 139 -4.35 42.71 15.80
CA GLY A 139 -3.79 44.08 15.78
C GLY A 139 -2.29 44.13 15.43
N LEU A 140 -1.76 43.11 14.74
CA LEU A 140 -0.37 43.13 14.26
C LEU A 140 -0.26 43.98 12.97
N THR A 141 0.58 45.01 13.04
CA THR A 141 0.94 45.80 11.85
C THR A 141 1.89 45.02 10.96
N LYS A 142 1.62 45.02 9.64
CA LYS A 142 2.57 44.50 8.65
C LYS A 142 3.82 45.36 8.66
N PHE A 143 4.98 44.77 8.97
CA PHE A 143 6.22 45.34 8.52
C PHE A 143 6.33 45.10 7.00
N THR A 144 6.25 46.17 6.23
CA THR A 144 6.50 46.20 4.79
C THR A 144 7.97 45.87 4.50
#